data_0945bd34deacc755284c13d2263f66d6
#
_entry.id   0945bd34deacc755284c13d2263f66d6
#
_cell.length_a   1.000
_cell.length_b   1.000
_cell.length_c   1.000
_cell.angle_alpha   90.00
_cell.angle_beta   90.00
_cell.angle_gamma   90.00
#
_symmetry.space_group_name_H-M   'P 1'
#
loop_
_entity.id
_entity.type
_entity.pdbx_description
1 polymer ?
#
loop_
_entity_poly.entity_id
_entity_poly.type
_entity_poly.pdbx_seq_one_letter_code
_entity_poly.pdbx_strand_id
1 'polypeptide(L)'
;MQLIPLPAFSDNYIWILHDGQRALVVDPGESAGVQQWLASTGVQLDTILITHHHADHTGGVAELREATGARVIGPAFETMPEPLQRVSGSESVEVLGIRFEVIDVPGHTAGHIAFFAPDAPGGPLVFCGDTLFSGGCGRLFEGTPGQMHESLSALAALPGHTRVCCTHEYTLSNLRFAVAVEPDNADLLGYQARCEALRAQQQPTLPSSIELERRINPFLRTAEPGVAAAARRHAPATGTDAVSVLATLREWKNVF
;
A
#
# COMPACT_ATOMS: atom_id res chain seq x y z
N MET A 1 15.70 3.33 13.71
CA MET A 1 14.21 3.38 13.70
C MET A 1 13.64 1.99 13.54
N GLN A 2 12.45 1.74 14.11
CA GLN A 2 11.73 0.48 13.96
C GLN A 2 10.45 0.72 13.17
N LEU A 3 10.11 -0.22 12.30
CA LEU A 3 8.89 -0.23 11.48
C LEU A 3 7.99 -1.37 11.97
N ILE A 4 6.76 -1.07 12.34
CA ILE A 4 5.81 -2.00 12.95
C ILE A 4 4.51 -1.99 12.14
N PRO A 5 4.03 -3.15 11.64
CA PRO A 5 2.66 -3.30 11.14
C PRO A 5 1.73 -3.60 12.34
N LEU A 6 1.10 -2.58 12.88
CA LEU A 6 0.12 -2.73 13.96
C LEU A 6 -1.19 -3.25 13.38
N PRO A 7 -1.67 -4.45 13.76
CA PRO A 7 -2.93 -4.96 13.26
C PRO A 7 -4.12 -4.10 13.71
N ALA A 8 -5.05 -3.87 12.79
CA ALA A 8 -6.31 -3.17 13.02
C ALA A 8 -7.42 -3.84 12.21
N PHE A 9 -8.66 -3.76 12.67
CA PHE A 9 -9.83 -4.42 12.07
C PHE A 9 -9.58 -5.91 11.78
N SER A 10 -9.97 -6.40 10.59
CA SER A 10 -9.80 -7.81 10.19
C SER A 10 -8.48 -8.07 9.47
N ASP A 11 -7.98 -7.08 8.72
CA ASP A 11 -6.84 -7.25 7.81
C ASP A 11 -6.02 -5.98 7.56
N ASN A 12 -6.35 -4.85 8.21
CA ASN A 12 -5.58 -3.62 8.09
C ASN A 12 -4.29 -3.68 8.92
N TYR A 13 -3.26 -2.99 8.44
CA TYR A 13 -2.10 -2.59 9.21
C TYR A 13 -2.02 -1.08 9.31
N ILE A 14 -2.01 -0.56 10.54
CA ILE A 14 -1.58 0.80 10.82
C ILE A 14 -0.06 0.75 10.92
N TRP A 15 0.64 1.39 9.97
CA TRP A 15 2.09 1.40 10.01
C TRP A 15 2.61 2.39 11.05
N ILE A 16 3.51 1.94 11.92
CA ILE A 16 4.19 2.78 12.90
C ILE A 16 5.69 2.78 12.57
N LEU A 17 6.28 3.97 12.41
CA LEU A 17 7.72 4.14 12.31
C LEU A 17 8.17 5.02 13.49
N HIS A 18 9.11 4.53 14.32
CA HIS A 18 9.52 5.22 15.53
C HIS A 18 11.02 5.12 15.84
N ASP A 19 11.55 6.10 16.58
CA ASP A 19 12.94 6.16 17.03
C ASP A 19 13.14 5.74 18.50
N GLY A 20 12.06 5.34 19.17
CA GLY A 20 12.02 5.02 20.59
C GLY A 20 11.56 6.19 21.47
N GLN A 21 11.49 7.40 20.93
CA GLN A 21 10.98 8.60 21.63
C GLN A 21 9.74 9.17 20.91
N ARG A 22 9.79 9.24 19.58
CA ARG A 22 8.74 9.78 18.73
C ARG A 22 8.35 8.77 17.65
N ALA A 23 7.09 8.82 17.24
CA ALA A 23 6.54 7.98 16.18
C ALA A 23 5.79 8.79 15.13
N LEU A 24 5.79 8.31 13.90
CA LEU A 24 4.78 8.59 12.92
C LEU A 24 3.85 7.37 12.77
N VAL A 25 2.59 7.60 12.47
CA VAL A 25 1.57 6.57 12.17
C VAL A 25 1.02 6.83 10.79
N VAL A 26 0.75 5.78 10.02
CA VAL A 26 0.17 5.90 8.69
C VAL A 26 -1.17 5.18 8.64
N ASP A 27 -2.17 5.87 8.09
CA ASP A 27 -3.53 5.37 7.86
C ASP A 27 -4.18 4.76 9.10
N PRO A 28 -4.29 5.49 10.22
CA PRO A 28 -4.94 4.98 11.42
C PRO A 28 -6.47 4.97 11.25
N GLY A 29 -7.01 3.88 10.70
CA GLY A 29 -8.45 3.69 10.56
C GLY A 29 -9.20 3.60 11.89
N GLU A 30 -8.50 3.22 12.96
CA GLU A 30 -8.97 3.25 14.35
C GLU A 30 -7.88 3.78 15.28
N SER A 31 -8.28 4.31 16.44
CA SER A 31 -7.36 4.92 17.40
C SER A 31 -6.87 3.97 18.50
N ALA A 32 -7.72 3.02 18.90
CA ALA A 32 -7.54 2.24 20.13
C ALA A 32 -6.22 1.46 20.17
N GLY A 33 -5.86 0.76 19.09
CA GLY A 33 -4.60 0.00 19.00
C GLY A 33 -3.37 0.91 19.11
N VAL A 34 -3.42 2.07 18.43
CA VAL A 34 -2.34 3.07 18.48
C VAL A 34 -2.20 3.65 19.88
N GLN A 35 -3.30 4.06 20.52
CA GLN A 35 -3.28 4.59 21.89
C GLN A 35 -2.72 3.58 22.90
N GLN A 36 -3.11 2.31 22.79
CA GLN A 36 -2.58 1.24 23.63
C GLN A 36 -1.07 1.06 23.42
N TRP A 37 -0.61 1.09 22.17
CA TRP A 37 0.81 0.98 21.85
C TRP A 37 1.61 2.16 22.43
N LEU A 38 1.13 3.40 22.24
CA LEU A 38 1.75 4.61 22.81
C LEU A 38 1.83 4.52 24.34
N ALA A 39 0.75 4.13 25.00
CA ALA A 39 0.70 3.99 26.46
C ALA A 39 1.68 2.92 26.98
N SER A 40 1.82 1.81 26.26
CA SER A 40 2.72 0.70 26.67
C SER A 40 4.19 1.01 26.45
N THR A 41 4.53 1.85 25.47
CA THR A 41 5.91 2.16 25.09
C THR A 41 6.42 3.48 25.64
N GLY A 42 5.53 4.42 25.98
CA GLY A 42 5.88 5.79 26.36
C GLY A 42 6.34 6.66 25.19
N VAL A 43 6.26 6.16 23.96
CA VAL A 43 6.61 6.90 22.74
C VAL A 43 5.56 7.97 22.47
N GLN A 44 5.97 9.15 22.00
CA GLN A 44 5.08 10.25 21.67
C GLN A 44 4.70 10.20 20.17
N LEU A 45 3.42 10.36 19.85
CA LEU A 45 2.98 10.49 18.48
C LEU A 45 3.27 11.90 17.96
N ASP A 46 4.15 12.01 16.96
CA ASP A 46 4.57 13.26 16.34
C ASP A 46 3.70 13.61 15.10
N THR A 47 3.46 12.63 14.26
CA THR A 47 2.80 12.86 12.97
C THR A 47 1.89 11.69 12.58
N ILE A 48 0.78 12.00 11.94
CA ILE A 48 -0.11 11.07 11.25
C ILE A 48 -0.03 11.37 9.76
N LEU A 49 0.32 10.36 8.94
CA LEU A 49 0.26 10.42 7.49
C LEU A 49 -1.00 9.71 7.01
N ILE A 50 -1.68 10.28 6.01
CA ILE A 50 -2.89 9.70 5.42
C ILE A 50 -2.68 9.58 3.92
N THR A 51 -2.95 8.40 3.36
CA THR A 51 -2.79 8.14 1.93
C THR A 51 -4.04 8.51 1.12
N HIS A 52 -5.24 8.25 1.65
CA HIS A 52 -6.52 8.54 1.01
C HIS A 52 -7.67 8.60 2.03
N HIS A 53 -8.89 8.92 1.57
CA HIS A 53 -10.01 9.32 2.43
C HIS A 53 -10.88 8.20 3.00
N HIS A 54 -10.67 6.94 2.64
CA HIS A 54 -11.53 5.85 3.14
C HIS A 54 -11.51 5.76 4.66
N ALA A 55 -12.65 5.36 5.23
CA ALA A 55 -12.86 5.41 6.68
C ALA A 55 -11.91 4.49 7.46
N ASP A 56 -11.52 3.36 6.87
CA ASP A 56 -10.57 2.42 7.46
C ASP A 56 -9.09 2.89 7.38
N HIS A 57 -8.84 4.10 6.82
CA HIS A 57 -7.56 4.81 6.85
C HIS A 57 -7.63 6.10 7.67
N THR A 58 -8.82 6.64 7.89
CA THR A 58 -9.00 7.96 8.51
C THR A 58 -9.76 7.95 9.83
N GLY A 59 -10.48 6.88 10.15
CA GLY A 59 -11.43 6.85 11.26
C GLY A 59 -10.84 7.15 12.65
N GLY A 60 -9.56 6.81 12.88
CA GLY A 60 -8.86 7.10 14.14
C GLY A 60 -8.17 8.46 14.22
N VAL A 61 -8.07 9.19 13.08
CA VAL A 61 -7.25 10.41 12.96
C VAL A 61 -7.66 11.50 13.94
N ALA A 62 -8.95 11.81 14.00
CA ALA A 62 -9.45 12.91 14.84
C ALA A 62 -9.15 12.66 16.31
N GLU A 63 -9.44 11.45 16.80
CA GLU A 63 -9.22 11.06 18.20
C GLU A 63 -7.74 11.03 18.55
N LEU A 64 -6.88 10.46 17.69
CA LEU A 64 -5.43 10.44 17.90
C LEU A 64 -4.84 11.85 17.96
N ARG A 65 -5.25 12.72 17.03
CA ARG A 65 -4.82 14.12 17.02
C ARG A 65 -5.25 14.86 18.28
N GLU A 66 -6.48 14.71 18.73
CA GLU A 66 -6.99 15.34 19.95
C GLU A 66 -6.22 14.86 21.18
N ALA A 67 -5.98 13.56 21.29
CA ALA A 67 -5.30 12.95 22.44
C ALA A 67 -3.80 13.28 22.50
N THR A 68 -3.13 13.50 21.36
CA THR A 68 -1.66 13.60 21.31
C THR A 68 -1.13 14.96 20.85
N GLY A 69 -1.94 15.76 20.17
CA GLY A 69 -1.49 16.97 19.51
C GLY A 69 -0.68 16.72 18.23
N ALA A 70 -0.66 15.49 17.72
CA ALA A 70 0.08 15.12 16.51
C ALA A 70 -0.38 15.94 15.30
N ARG A 71 0.58 16.37 14.46
CA ARG A 71 0.24 16.98 13.18
C ARG A 71 -0.27 15.92 12.21
N VAL A 72 -1.20 16.32 11.34
CA VAL A 72 -1.78 15.44 10.33
C VAL A 72 -1.36 15.93 8.95
N ILE A 73 -0.91 15.03 8.09
CA ILE A 73 -0.52 15.30 6.71
C ILE A 73 -1.28 14.33 5.80
N GLY A 74 -1.91 14.83 4.75
CA GLY A 74 -2.69 13.99 3.84
C GLY A 74 -2.93 14.65 2.48
N PRO A 75 -3.62 13.94 1.56
CA PRO A 75 -3.78 14.37 0.17
C PRO A 75 -4.55 15.68 0.04
N ALA A 76 -4.06 16.52 -0.90
CA ALA A 76 -4.65 17.83 -1.17
C ALA A 76 -6.03 17.73 -1.85
N PHE A 77 -6.24 16.67 -2.63
CA PHE A 77 -7.39 16.55 -3.52
C PHE A 77 -8.46 15.56 -3.02
N GLU A 78 -8.46 15.27 -1.72
CA GLU A 78 -9.48 14.43 -1.10
C GLU A 78 -10.15 15.11 0.10
N THR A 79 -11.34 14.62 0.47
CA THR A 79 -12.02 15.05 1.68
C THR A 79 -11.40 14.38 2.89
N MET A 80 -10.79 15.15 3.77
CA MET A 80 -9.99 14.64 4.89
C MET A 80 -10.47 15.18 6.24
N PRO A 81 -10.19 14.49 7.36
CA PRO A 81 -10.40 15.02 8.70
C PRO A 81 -9.53 16.27 8.96
N GLU A 82 -10.16 17.42 9.04
CA GLU A 82 -9.48 18.71 9.32
C GLU A 82 -9.25 18.92 10.84
N PRO A 83 -8.22 19.71 11.23
CA PRO A 83 -7.21 20.34 10.39
C PRO A 83 -6.08 19.38 9.98
N LEU A 84 -5.51 19.58 8.77
CA LEU A 84 -4.33 18.85 8.30
C LEU A 84 -3.46 19.71 7.37
N GLN A 85 -2.19 19.34 7.21
CA GLN A 85 -1.33 19.84 6.15
C GLN A 85 -1.64 19.06 4.87
N ARG A 86 -2.11 19.77 3.82
CA ARG A 86 -2.42 19.19 2.51
C ARG A 86 -1.17 19.12 1.64
N VAL A 87 -0.96 17.96 1.00
CA VAL A 87 0.18 17.70 0.10
C VAL A 87 -0.27 16.99 -1.16
N SER A 88 0.50 17.14 -2.23
CA SER A 88 0.28 16.50 -3.53
C SER A 88 1.60 16.07 -4.17
N GLY A 89 1.56 15.39 -5.29
CA GLY A 89 2.76 14.92 -5.99
C GLY A 89 3.77 16.02 -6.25
N SER A 90 5.04 15.66 -6.28
CA SER A 90 6.23 16.54 -6.39
C SER A 90 6.57 17.34 -5.12
N GLU A 91 5.75 17.29 -4.08
CA GLU A 91 6.09 17.85 -2.77
C GLU A 91 6.87 16.87 -1.91
N SER A 92 7.44 17.34 -0.84
CA SER A 92 8.06 16.50 0.17
C SER A 92 7.78 17.04 1.57
N VAL A 93 7.70 16.14 2.53
CA VAL A 93 7.53 16.47 3.95
C VAL A 93 8.65 15.85 4.76
N GLU A 94 9.05 16.54 5.82
CA GLU A 94 10.02 16.01 6.79
C GLU A 94 9.29 15.57 8.04
N VAL A 95 9.48 14.30 8.42
CA VAL A 95 8.90 13.68 9.61
C VAL A 95 9.98 12.87 10.32
N LEU A 96 10.21 13.12 11.61
CA LEU A 96 11.23 12.46 12.43
C LEU A 96 12.65 12.54 11.84
N GLY A 97 12.96 13.61 11.08
CA GLY A 97 14.24 13.77 10.38
C GLY A 97 14.38 12.91 9.12
N ILE A 98 13.28 12.33 8.63
CA ILE A 98 13.22 11.59 7.37
C ILE A 98 12.43 12.42 6.37
N ARG A 99 12.98 12.56 5.16
CA ARG A 99 12.29 13.16 4.03
C ARG A 99 11.41 12.11 3.35
N PHE A 100 10.12 12.44 3.21
CA PHE A 100 9.16 11.68 2.44
C PHE A 100 8.80 12.46 1.17
N GLU A 101 9.02 11.88 0.02
CA GLU A 101 8.55 12.37 -1.27
C GLU A 101 7.11 11.92 -1.48
N VAL A 102 6.26 12.85 -1.89
CA VAL A 102 4.84 12.57 -2.16
C VAL A 102 4.69 12.18 -3.62
N ILE A 103 3.99 11.08 -3.88
CA ILE A 103 3.70 10.58 -5.23
C ILE A 103 2.18 10.50 -5.37
N ASP A 104 1.60 11.19 -6.36
CA ASP A 104 0.20 11.01 -6.71
C ASP A 104 0.02 9.63 -7.34
N VAL A 105 -0.92 8.85 -6.81
CA VAL A 105 -1.20 7.48 -7.24
C VAL A 105 -2.71 7.24 -7.40
N PRO A 106 -3.38 8.04 -8.26
CA PRO A 106 -4.82 7.90 -8.48
C PRO A 106 -5.19 6.55 -9.08
N GLY A 107 -6.40 6.10 -8.78
CA GLY A 107 -6.94 4.83 -9.31
C GLY A 107 -7.88 4.18 -8.32
N HIS A 108 -7.42 3.87 -7.12
CA HIS A 108 -8.28 3.40 -6.03
C HIS A 108 -9.25 4.50 -5.60
N THR A 109 -8.72 5.65 -5.20
CA THR A 109 -9.45 6.92 -5.11
C THR A 109 -8.86 7.94 -6.08
N ALA A 110 -9.55 9.06 -6.30
CA ALA A 110 -9.14 10.07 -7.28
C ALA A 110 -7.92 10.88 -6.85
N GLY A 111 -7.76 11.12 -5.56
CA GLY A 111 -6.68 11.92 -4.99
C GLY A 111 -5.67 11.14 -4.15
N HIS A 112 -5.63 9.81 -4.29
CA HIS A 112 -4.74 8.95 -3.52
C HIS A 112 -3.27 9.33 -3.70
N ILE A 113 -2.50 9.36 -2.60
CA ILE A 113 -1.06 9.62 -2.60
C ILE A 113 -0.28 8.48 -1.92
N ALA A 114 0.99 8.37 -2.27
CA ALA A 114 1.96 7.53 -1.56
C ALA A 114 3.07 8.40 -0.96
N PHE A 115 3.66 7.94 0.15
CA PHE A 115 4.80 8.57 0.80
C PHE A 115 6.03 7.69 0.63
N PHE A 116 7.01 8.15 -0.14
CA PHE A 116 8.26 7.45 -0.40
C PHE A 116 9.42 8.08 0.38
N ALA A 117 10.10 7.29 1.18
CA ALA A 117 11.31 7.70 1.90
C ALA A 117 12.54 6.95 1.33
N PRO A 118 13.34 7.59 0.46
CA PRO A 118 14.52 6.97 -0.15
C PRO A 118 15.61 6.63 0.86
N ASP A 119 15.78 7.47 1.87
CA ASP A 119 16.85 7.39 2.86
C ASP A 119 16.37 6.98 4.26
N ALA A 120 15.26 6.24 4.33
CA ALA A 120 14.75 5.76 5.62
C ALA A 120 15.75 4.80 6.28
N PRO A 121 15.94 4.88 7.60
CA PRO A 121 16.76 3.94 8.33
C PRO A 121 16.29 2.48 8.12
N GLY A 122 17.21 1.62 7.73
CA GLY A 122 16.92 0.23 7.35
C GLY A 122 16.57 0.04 5.88
N GLY A 123 16.78 1.05 5.05
CA GLY A 123 16.56 1.08 3.59
C GLY A 123 15.29 1.80 3.18
N PRO A 124 15.15 2.12 1.88
CA PRO A 124 14.01 2.85 1.38
C PRO A 124 12.69 2.14 1.67
N LEU A 125 11.63 2.93 1.86
CA LEU A 125 10.28 2.42 2.06
C LEU A 125 9.25 3.30 1.36
N VAL A 126 8.10 2.72 1.04
CA VAL A 126 6.94 3.44 0.52
C VAL A 126 5.68 3.01 1.26
N PHE A 127 4.94 3.97 1.80
CA PHE A 127 3.59 3.80 2.29
C PHE A 127 2.65 4.10 1.13
N CYS A 128 2.06 3.08 0.54
CA CYS A 128 1.29 3.18 -0.71
C CYS A 128 -0.22 2.96 -0.54
N GLY A 129 -0.69 2.90 0.71
CA GLY A 129 -2.11 2.70 1.02
C GLY A 129 -2.70 1.54 0.23
N ASP A 130 -3.74 1.85 -0.54
CA ASP A 130 -4.52 0.89 -1.31
C ASP A 130 -4.24 0.92 -2.82
N THR A 131 -3.06 1.40 -3.22
CA THR A 131 -2.66 1.36 -4.64
C THR A 131 -1.98 0.06 -5.00
N LEU A 132 -0.84 -0.27 -4.38
CA LEU A 132 -0.09 -1.51 -4.61
C LEU A 132 -0.19 -2.42 -3.39
N PHE A 133 -0.67 -3.63 -3.58
CA PHE A 133 -0.65 -4.70 -2.58
C PHE A 133 0.35 -5.78 -2.95
N SER A 134 0.77 -6.58 -1.98
CA SER A 134 1.60 -7.75 -2.29
C SER A 134 0.81 -8.75 -3.14
N GLY A 135 1.34 -8.99 -4.35
CA GLY A 135 0.72 -9.82 -5.39
C GLY A 135 -0.58 -9.25 -5.98
N GLY A 136 -0.90 -7.97 -5.77
CA GLY A 136 -2.15 -7.37 -6.20
C GLY A 136 -2.14 -5.85 -6.30
N CYS A 137 -3.31 -5.27 -6.54
CA CYS A 137 -3.56 -3.82 -6.49
C CYS A 137 -4.96 -3.52 -5.96
N GLY A 138 -5.21 -2.26 -5.60
CA GLY A 138 -6.50 -1.77 -5.15
C GLY A 138 -7.62 -1.93 -6.18
N ARG A 139 -8.87 -1.94 -5.70
CA ARG A 139 -10.04 -1.81 -6.56
C ARG A 139 -10.12 -0.38 -7.11
N LEU A 140 -10.72 -0.24 -8.28
CA LEU A 140 -10.99 1.06 -8.89
C LEU A 140 -12.38 1.53 -8.45
N PHE A 141 -12.43 2.42 -7.45
CA PHE A 141 -13.70 3.00 -7.01
C PHE A 141 -13.97 4.33 -7.72
N GLU A 142 -12.95 5.16 -7.89
CA GLU A 142 -13.09 6.51 -8.43
C GLU A 142 -12.23 6.75 -9.68
N GLY A 143 -11.14 6.01 -9.83
CA GLY A 143 -10.22 6.16 -10.95
C GLY A 143 -10.48 5.21 -12.10
N THR A 144 -9.63 5.32 -13.12
CA THR A 144 -9.65 4.52 -14.35
C THR A 144 -8.52 3.49 -14.37
N PRO A 145 -8.63 2.42 -15.21
CA PRO A 145 -7.52 1.48 -15.40
C PRO A 145 -6.22 2.16 -15.89
N GLY A 146 -6.33 3.21 -16.70
CA GLY A 146 -5.18 4.00 -17.17
C GLY A 146 -4.47 4.67 -16.00
N GLN A 147 -5.20 5.37 -15.14
CA GLN A 147 -4.63 6.01 -13.96
C GLN A 147 -3.98 4.99 -13.02
N MET A 148 -4.64 3.87 -12.73
CA MET A 148 -4.05 2.81 -11.90
C MET A 148 -2.78 2.24 -12.53
N HIS A 149 -2.76 2.03 -13.84
CA HIS A 149 -1.57 1.55 -14.56
C HIS A 149 -0.40 2.53 -14.43
N GLU A 150 -0.65 3.83 -14.58
CA GLU A 150 0.37 4.88 -14.39
C GLU A 150 0.88 4.91 -12.95
N SER A 151 -0.02 4.86 -11.97
CA SER A 151 0.30 4.83 -10.54
C SER A 151 1.14 3.60 -10.16
N LEU A 152 0.75 2.42 -10.61
CA LEU A 152 1.51 1.18 -10.41
C LEU A 152 2.87 1.23 -11.10
N SER A 153 2.96 1.83 -12.29
CA SER A 153 4.22 2.02 -13.02
C SER A 153 5.16 2.97 -12.27
N ALA A 154 4.64 4.06 -11.72
CA ALA A 154 5.42 4.99 -10.89
C ALA A 154 5.98 4.31 -9.64
N LEU A 155 5.17 3.53 -8.92
CA LEU A 155 5.65 2.75 -7.76
C LEU A 155 6.65 1.67 -8.18
N ALA A 156 6.41 0.98 -9.28
CA ALA A 156 7.32 -0.02 -9.82
C ALA A 156 8.66 0.57 -10.29
N ALA A 157 8.76 1.85 -10.58
CA ALA A 157 10.01 2.52 -10.94
C ALA A 157 10.92 2.81 -9.74
N LEU A 158 10.42 2.72 -8.51
CA LEU A 158 11.21 2.91 -7.29
C LEU A 158 12.35 1.86 -7.21
N PRO A 159 13.42 2.12 -6.43
CA PRO A 159 14.52 1.17 -6.23
C PRO A 159 14.01 -0.22 -5.81
N GLY A 160 14.56 -1.28 -6.38
CA GLY A 160 14.08 -2.66 -6.19
C GLY A 160 13.96 -3.10 -4.73
N HIS A 161 14.89 -2.66 -3.88
CA HIS A 161 14.93 -2.97 -2.45
C HIS A 161 14.01 -2.07 -1.58
N THR A 162 13.19 -1.21 -2.20
CA THR A 162 12.18 -0.41 -1.47
C THR A 162 11.15 -1.32 -0.82
N ARG A 163 11.00 -1.20 0.49
CA ARG A 163 9.98 -1.91 1.27
C ARG A 163 8.59 -1.35 0.94
N VAL A 164 7.69 -2.22 0.51
CA VAL A 164 6.30 -1.86 0.17
C VAL A 164 5.42 -2.08 1.39
N CYS A 165 5.00 -0.99 1.99
CA CYS A 165 4.17 -0.94 3.20
C CYS A 165 2.73 -0.60 2.79
N CYS A 166 2.00 -1.56 2.23
CA CYS A 166 0.58 -1.43 1.93
C CYS A 166 -0.28 -1.69 3.17
N THR A 167 -1.53 -1.24 3.14
CA THR A 167 -2.37 -1.21 4.35
C THR A 167 -2.99 -2.56 4.69
N HIS A 168 -3.25 -3.45 3.72
CA HIS A 168 -4.03 -4.65 3.96
C HIS A 168 -3.23 -5.96 3.81
N GLU A 169 -3.50 -6.92 4.71
CA GLU A 169 -2.98 -8.29 4.65
C GLU A 169 -3.78 -9.15 3.65
N TYR A 170 -3.89 -8.67 2.40
CA TYR A 170 -4.57 -9.38 1.32
C TYR A 170 -3.68 -10.39 0.59
N THR A 171 -2.44 -10.57 1.04
CA THR A 171 -1.40 -11.30 0.32
C THR A 171 -1.84 -12.68 -0.12
N LEU A 172 -2.35 -13.53 0.76
CA LEU A 172 -2.76 -14.89 0.36
C LEU A 172 -3.90 -14.89 -0.67
N SER A 173 -4.86 -13.97 -0.54
CA SER A 173 -5.94 -13.83 -1.52
C SER A 173 -5.42 -13.36 -2.88
N ASN A 174 -4.49 -12.40 -2.86
CA ASN A 174 -3.86 -11.88 -4.06
C ASN A 174 -3.02 -12.95 -4.77
N LEU A 175 -2.22 -13.72 -4.01
CA LEU A 175 -1.37 -14.77 -4.57
C LEU A 175 -2.18 -15.91 -5.17
N ARG A 176 -3.32 -16.31 -4.59
CA ARG A 176 -4.22 -17.28 -5.24
C ARG A 176 -4.67 -16.80 -6.63
N PHE A 177 -5.05 -15.52 -6.74
CA PHE A 177 -5.39 -14.93 -8.03
C PHE A 177 -4.18 -14.86 -8.97
N ALA A 178 -3.02 -14.41 -8.48
CA ALA A 178 -1.81 -14.31 -9.27
C ALA A 178 -1.40 -15.68 -9.86
N VAL A 179 -1.50 -16.77 -9.09
CA VAL A 179 -1.26 -18.14 -9.59
C VAL A 179 -2.27 -18.55 -10.66
N ALA A 180 -3.54 -18.15 -10.55
CA ALA A 180 -4.50 -18.41 -11.64
C ALA A 180 -4.14 -17.68 -12.95
N VAL A 181 -3.44 -16.54 -12.86
CA VAL A 181 -2.94 -15.77 -14.01
C VAL A 181 -1.62 -16.36 -14.55
N GLU A 182 -0.66 -16.65 -13.67
CA GLU A 182 0.70 -17.15 -14.00
C GLU A 182 1.04 -18.44 -13.23
N PRO A 183 0.43 -19.59 -13.55
CA PRO A 183 0.59 -20.82 -12.78
C PRO A 183 2.01 -21.41 -12.80
N ASP A 184 2.82 -21.06 -13.79
CA ASP A 184 4.19 -21.57 -13.98
C ASP A 184 5.25 -20.57 -13.47
N ASN A 185 4.87 -19.48 -12.80
CA ASN A 185 5.80 -18.50 -12.25
C ASN A 185 6.42 -19.04 -10.95
N ALA A 186 7.67 -19.53 -11.04
CA ALA A 186 8.36 -20.16 -9.91
C ALA A 186 8.59 -19.22 -8.72
N ASP A 187 8.88 -17.92 -8.97
CA ASP A 187 9.04 -16.91 -7.91
C ASP A 187 7.72 -16.72 -7.15
N LEU A 188 6.60 -16.67 -7.88
CA LEU A 188 5.26 -16.52 -7.32
C LEU A 188 4.89 -17.73 -6.44
N LEU A 189 5.11 -18.95 -6.94
CA LEU A 189 4.82 -20.18 -6.18
C LEU A 189 5.68 -20.28 -4.91
N GLY A 190 6.97 -19.95 -4.99
CA GLY A 190 7.86 -19.91 -3.84
C GLY A 190 7.45 -18.87 -2.80
N TYR A 191 7.02 -17.69 -3.24
CA TYR A 191 6.54 -16.64 -2.35
C TYR A 191 5.20 -17.01 -1.71
N GLN A 192 4.28 -17.64 -2.44
CA GLN A 192 3.00 -18.13 -1.89
C GLN A 192 3.25 -19.11 -0.75
N ALA A 193 4.08 -20.13 -0.95
CA ALA A 193 4.39 -21.11 0.09
C ALA A 193 5.00 -20.45 1.35
N ARG A 194 5.88 -19.45 1.16
CA ARG A 194 6.43 -18.66 2.27
C ARG A 194 5.35 -17.89 3.02
N CYS A 195 4.45 -17.20 2.31
CA CYS A 195 3.37 -16.43 2.93
C CYS A 195 2.37 -17.33 3.67
N GLU A 196 2.05 -18.51 3.14
CA GLU A 196 1.22 -19.50 3.82
C GLU A 196 1.84 -19.94 5.13
N ALA A 197 3.16 -20.20 5.15
CA ALA A 197 3.89 -20.57 6.37
C ALA A 197 3.90 -19.43 7.42
N LEU A 198 4.07 -18.16 7.00
CA LEU A 198 4.01 -17.01 7.88
C LEU A 198 2.61 -16.85 8.48
N ARG A 199 1.56 -16.91 7.65
CA ARG A 199 0.18 -16.75 8.12
C ARG A 199 -0.30 -17.90 9.01
N ALA A 200 0.20 -19.11 8.80
CA ALA A 200 -0.05 -20.24 9.72
C ALA A 200 0.51 -19.98 11.13
N GLN A 201 1.54 -19.12 11.24
CA GLN A 201 2.13 -18.66 12.51
C GLN A 201 1.58 -17.31 12.96
N GLN A 202 0.53 -16.80 12.33
CA GLN A 202 -0.06 -15.48 12.58
C GLN A 202 0.94 -14.31 12.38
N GLN A 203 1.99 -14.52 11.61
CA GLN A 203 2.97 -13.49 11.30
C GLN A 203 2.55 -12.69 10.06
N PRO A 204 2.85 -11.37 9.99
CA PRO A 204 2.56 -10.55 8.82
C PRO A 204 3.39 -11.01 7.61
N THR A 205 2.82 -10.89 6.41
CA THR A 205 3.55 -11.11 5.16
C THR A 205 4.21 -9.84 4.63
N LEU A 206 3.87 -8.69 5.22
CA LEU A 206 4.33 -7.36 4.86
C LEU A 206 5.45 -6.86 5.81
N PRO A 207 6.35 -5.96 5.34
CA PRO A 207 6.38 -5.38 4.00
C PRO A 207 6.91 -6.36 2.95
N SER A 208 6.46 -6.23 1.70
CA SER A 208 7.10 -6.83 0.53
C SER A 208 8.21 -5.91 -0.03
N SER A 209 8.65 -6.11 -1.27
CA SER A 209 9.61 -5.21 -1.92
C SER A 209 9.26 -4.99 -3.39
N ILE A 210 9.65 -3.84 -3.94
CA ILE A 210 9.41 -3.51 -5.35
C ILE A 210 10.02 -4.56 -6.29
N GLU A 211 11.21 -5.06 -5.98
CA GLU A 211 11.84 -6.12 -6.78
C GLU A 211 11.00 -7.41 -6.78
N LEU A 212 10.48 -7.80 -5.62
CA LEU A 212 9.62 -8.97 -5.52
C LEU A 212 8.32 -8.76 -6.30
N GLU A 213 7.64 -7.64 -6.08
CA GLU A 213 6.38 -7.33 -6.76
C GLU A 213 6.51 -7.33 -8.29
N ARG A 214 7.61 -6.80 -8.84
CA ARG A 214 7.89 -6.89 -10.29
C ARG A 214 7.97 -8.31 -10.82
N ARG A 215 8.36 -9.30 -9.99
CA ARG A 215 8.50 -10.70 -10.39
C ARG A 215 7.21 -11.50 -10.26
N ILE A 216 6.33 -11.12 -9.31
CA ILE A 216 5.19 -11.96 -8.92
C ILE A 216 3.82 -11.32 -9.15
N ASN A 217 3.75 -9.99 -9.23
CA ASN A 217 2.47 -9.28 -9.23
C ASN A 217 1.93 -9.10 -10.66
N PRO A 218 0.84 -9.76 -11.04
CA PRO A 218 0.33 -9.71 -12.41
C PRO A 218 -0.09 -8.30 -12.85
N PHE A 219 -0.44 -7.41 -11.90
CA PHE A 219 -0.80 -6.03 -12.19
C PHE A 219 0.41 -5.14 -12.52
N LEU A 220 1.62 -5.51 -12.11
CA LEU A 220 2.88 -4.89 -12.55
C LEU A 220 3.46 -5.56 -13.80
N ARG A 221 2.90 -6.69 -14.22
CA ARG A 221 3.39 -7.55 -15.29
C ARG A 221 2.46 -7.59 -16.50
N THR A 222 1.63 -6.59 -16.65
CA THR A 222 0.59 -6.53 -17.71
C THR A 222 1.15 -6.56 -19.13
N ALA A 223 2.42 -6.17 -19.34
CA ALA A 223 3.14 -6.26 -20.60
C ALA A 223 3.76 -7.66 -20.86
N GLU A 224 3.81 -8.53 -19.86
CA GLU A 224 4.35 -9.88 -20.00
C GLU A 224 3.43 -10.75 -20.88
N PRO A 225 3.98 -11.46 -21.89
CA PRO A 225 3.18 -12.25 -22.82
C PRO A 225 2.26 -13.28 -22.14
N GLY A 226 2.74 -13.91 -21.06
CA GLY A 226 1.99 -14.90 -20.28
C GLY A 226 0.76 -14.29 -19.59
N VAL A 227 0.92 -13.14 -18.96
CA VAL A 227 -0.14 -12.38 -18.28
C VAL A 227 -1.17 -11.89 -19.29
N ALA A 228 -0.72 -11.28 -20.38
CA ALA A 228 -1.60 -10.83 -21.46
C ALA A 228 -2.38 -11.98 -22.12
N ALA A 229 -1.75 -13.15 -22.29
CA ALA A 229 -2.42 -14.34 -22.80
C ALA A 229 -3.46 -14.88 -21.79
N ALA A 230 -3.17 -14.86 -20.48
CA ALA A 230 -4.12 -15.26 -19.46
C ALA A 230 -5.35 -14.34 -19.44
N ALA A 231 -5.16 -13.02 -19.48
CA ALA A 231 -6.24 -12.05 -19.57
C ALA A 231 -7.15 -12.30 -20.80
N ARG A 232 -6.55 -12.52 -21.99
CA ARG A 232 -7.31 -12.83 -23.22
C ARG A 232 -7.99 -14.20 -23.19
N ARG A 233 -7.44 -15.20 -22.50
CA ARG A 233 -8.16 -16.47 -22.27
C ARG A 233 -9.40 -16.30 -21.41
N HIS A 234 -9.30 -15.43 -20.40
CA HIS A 234 -10.43 -15.12 -19.51
C HIS A 234 -11.49 -14.28 -20.25
N ALA A 235 -11.07 -13.23 -20.95
CA ALA A 235 -11.95 -12.33 -21.71
C ALA A 235 -11.37 -12.10 -23.12
N PRO A 236 -11.88 -12.79 -24.17
CA PRO A 236 -11.33 -12.70 -25.53
C PRO A 236 -11.34 -11.30 -26.16
N ALA A 237 -12.17 -10.38 -25.64
CA ALA A 237 -12.23 -8.99 -26.09
C ALA A 237 -11.12 -8.09 -25.51
N THR A 238 -10.25 -8.62 -24.65
CA THR A 238 -9.13 -7.87 -24.05
C THR A 238 -8.20 -7.31 -25.12
N GLY A 239 -7.94 -6.01 -25.08
CA GLY A 239 -6.98 -5.33 -25.97
C GLY A 239 -5.55 -5.86 -25.81
N THR A 240 -4.66 -5.38 -26.67
CA THR A 240 -3.25 -5.83 -26.67
C THR A 240 -2.33 -4.95 -25.82
N ASP A 241 -2.81 -3.78 -25.41
CA ASP A 241 -2.06 -2.85 -24.58
C ASP A 241 -2.15 -3.19 -23.08
N ALA A 242 -1.18 -2.70 -22.31
CA ALA A 242 -1.04 -3.01 -20.89
C ALA A 242 -2.23 -2.52 -20.04
N VAL A 243 -2.85 -1.41 -20.43
CA VAL A 243 -4.02 -0.84 -19.71
C VAL A 243 -5.24 -1.74 -19.87
N SER A 244 -5.50 -2.22 -21.10
CA SER A 244 -6.58 -3.18 -21.39
C SER A 244 -6.39 -4.49 -20.63
N VAL A 245 -5.13 -4.97 -20.53
CA VAL A 245 -4.79 -6.17 -19.75
C VAL A 245 -5.06 -5.93 -18.28
N LEU A 246 -4.61 -4.79 -17.72
CA LEU A 246 -4.86 -4.42 -16.32
C LEU A 246 -6.36 -4.37 -16.01
N ALA A 247 -7.15 -3.72 -16.87
CA ALA A 247 -8.60 -3.62 -16.72
C ALA A 247 -9.23 -5.01 -16.61
N THR A 248 -8.89 -5.90 -17.54
CA THR A 248 -9.40 -7.27 -17.54
C THR A 248 -9.00 -8.05 -16.29
N LEU A 249 -7.74 -7.95 -15.86
CA LEU A 249 -7.28 -8.61 -14.63
C LEU A 249 -8.01 -8.06 -13.40
N ARG A 250 -8.30 -6.75 -13.35
CA ARG A 250 -8.99 -6.15 -12.22
C ARG A 250 -10.46 -6.58 -12.15
N GLU A 251 -11.15 -6.62 -13.30
CA GLU A 251 -12.51 -7.15 -13.39
C GLU A 251 -12.56 -8.62 -13.03
N TRP A 252 -11.66 -9.42 -13.55
CA TRP A 252 -11.55 -10.85 -13.21
C TRP A 252 -11.36 -11.05 -11.70
N LYS A 253 -10.42 -10.32 -11.09
CA LYS A 253 -10.17 -10.42 -9.64
C LYS A 253 -11.37 -9.96 -8.79
N ASN A 254 -12.23 -9.09 -9.30
CA ASN A 254 -13.41 -8.64 -8.54
C ASN A 254 -14.45 -9.75 -8.33
N VAL A 255 -14.42 -10.78 -9.18
CA VAL A 255 -15.37 -11.91 -9.17
C VAL A 255 -14.70 -13.26 -8.87
N PHE A 256 -13.37 -13.26 -8.63
CA PHE A 256 -12.57 -14.43 -8.29
C PHE A 256 -12.71 -14.75 -6.80
#